data_751451106d8c1262e57e410d369a759e
#
_entry.id   751451106d8c1262e57e410d369a759e
#
_cell.length_a   1.000
_cell.length_b   1.000
_cell.length_c   1.000
_cell.angle_alpha   90.00
_cell.angle_beta   90.00
_cell.angle_gamma   90.00
#
_symmetry.space_group_name_H-M   'P 1'
#
loop_
_entity.id
_entity.type
_entity.pdbx_description
1 polymer ?
#
loop_
_entity_poly.entity_id
_entity_poly.type
_entity_poly.pdbx_seq_one_letter_code
_entity_poly.pdbx_strand_id
1 'polypeptide(L)'
;MPELPDLEVIAANLAPRVVDRTIRGAEALHPAFLQSTDPPLAEMEGRAIEEIWRRGKYLLFRLTGGLHFAVHLMRAGWVWHGASQYGATKSTVFRIELDDGNDIRVIEAGFPKLTRGWLLSSSDQGPLSGLGVEPLGEGFTLERFAAIVSGKRRQIKKILVDQKLIAGIGNAYSDEILFEARLSPFRYAHTLSPAEIERLWRAIPEVLRWAISEIKARVGDGLYQEEERSFLRVHGRAGKPCPRCSTPIGEVLLSGQRTDFCPHCQHVDELPPRSGSRGDRGTKDKP
;
A
#
# COMPACT_ATOMS: atom_id res chain seq x y z
N MET A 1 -0.30 -3.53 -6.27
CA MET A 1 0.51 -3.35 -5.04
C MET A 1 -0.43 -3.15 -3.88
N PRO A 2 -0.36 -4.04 -2.89
CA PRO A 2 -1.19 -3.90 -1.70
C PRO A 2 -0.97 -2.54 -1.03
N GLU A 3 -2.06 -1.89 -0.67
CA GLU A 3 -2.09 -0.62 0.06
C GLU A 3 -2.63 -0.85 1.48
N LEU A 4 -2.84 0.20 2.25
CA LEU A 4 -3.30 0.11 3.63
C LEU A 4 -4.52 -0.82 3.83
N PRO A 5 -5.63 -0.68 3.08
CA PRO A 5 -6.80 -1.54 3.31
C PRO A 5 -6.54 -3.02 3.05
N ASP A 6 -5.72 -3.34 2.03
CA ASP A 6 -5.37 -4.73 1.72
C ASP A 6 -4.58 -5.35 2.88
N LEU A 7 -3.56 -4.64 3.38
CA LEU A 7 -2.69 -5.13 4.43
C LEU A 7 -3.38 -5.23 5.79
N GLU A 8 -4.38 -4.36 6.08
CA GLU A 8 -5.24 -4.52 7.26
C GLU A 8 -6.00 -5.83 7.24
N VAL A 9 -6.61 -6.17 6.10
CA VAL A 9 -7.36 -7.43 5.97
C VAL A 9 -6.41 -8.63 6.00
N ILE A 10 -5.26 -8.55 5.33
CA ILE A 10 -4.25 -9.62 5.37
C ILE A 10 -3.76 -9.85 6.81
N ALA A 11 -3.43 -8.80 7.55
CA ALA A 11 -3.00 -8.91 8.95
C ALA A 11 -4.08 -9.53 9.83
N ALA A 12 -5.33 -9.03 9.72
CA ALA A 12 -6.47 -9.53 10.48
C ALA A 12 -6.80 -11.00 10.18
N ASN A 13 -6.63 -11.44 8.91
CA ASN A 13 -6.90 -12.82 8.51
C ASN A 13 -5.73 -13.77 8.84
N LEU A 14 -4.50 -13.28 8.85
CA LEU A 14 -3.32 -14.10 9.17
C LEU A 14 -3.16 -14.30 10.68
N ALA A 15 -3.38 -13.26 11.48
CA ALA A 15 -3.14 -13.26 12.93
C ALA A 15 -3.78 -14.45 13.68
N PRO A 16 -5.07 -14.80 13.49
CA PRO A 16 -5.70 -15.92 14.20
C PRO A 16 -5.10 -17.29 13.89
N ARG A 17 -4.32 -17.39 12.81
CA ARG A 17 -3.71 -18.64 12.34
C ARG A 17 -2.31 -18.87 12.88
N VAL A 18 -1.60 -17.78 13.25
CA VAL A 18 -0.17 -17.83 13.48
C VAL A 18 0.28 -17.14 14.78
N VAL A 19 -0.56 -16.36 15.42
CA VAL A 19 -0.27 -15.80 16.76
C VAL A 19 -0.16 -16.97 17.75
N ASP A 20 0.78 -16.85 18.70
CA ASP A 20 1.18 -17.87 19.67
C ASP A 20 1.89 -19.10 19.06
N ARG A 21 2.17 -19.13 17.74
CA ARG A 21 2.97 -20.17 17.12
C ARG A 21 4.46 -19.88 17.26
N THR A 22 5.24 -20.93 17.54
CA THR A 22 6.69 -20.86 17.63
C THR A 22 7.32 -21.09 16.26
N ILE A 23 8.25 -20.24 15.89
CA ILE A 23 9.02 -20.33 14.65
C ILE A 23 10.06 -21.44 14.80
N ARG A 24 10.04 -22.46 13.93
CA ARG A 24 11.00 -23.56 13.86
C ARG A 24 12.19 -23.24 12.97
N GLY A 25 11.98 -22.34 12.00
CA GLY A 25 13.01 -21.88 11.09
C GLY A 25 12.49 -20.76 10.19
N ALA A 26 13.40 -19.96 9.67
CA ALA A 26 13.09 -18.91 8.70
C ALA A 26 14.17 -18.89 7.60
N GLU A 27 13.74 -18.81 6.35
CA GLU A 27 14.63 -18.90 5.20
C GLU A 27 14.30 -17.88 4.13
N ALA A 28 15.31 -17.10 3.69
CA ALA A 28 15.24 -16.22 2.54
C ALA A 28 15.65 -17.02 1.28
N LEU A 29 14.66 -17.49 0.54
CA LEU A 29 14.84 -18.31 -0.68
C LEU A 29 15.28 -17.48 -1.88
N HIS A 30 15.08 -16.16 -1.83
CA HIS A 30 15.59 -15.24 -2.85
C HIS A 30 16.59 -14.25 -2.20
N PRO A 31 17.82 -14.12 -2.72
CA PRO A 31 18.89 -13.38 -2.06
C PRO A 31 18.60 -11.87 -1.89
N ALA A 32 17.76 -11.30 -2.77
CA ALA A 32 17.38 -9.89 -2.67
C ALA A 32 16.20 -9.65 -1.72
N PHE A 33 15.64 -10.66 -1.05
CA PHE A 33 14.48 -10.46 -0.17
C PHE A 33 14.86 -9.80 1.16
N LEU A 34 15.81 -10.40 1.89
CA LEU A 34 16.21 -9.88 3.20
C LEU A 34 17.13 -8.67 3.03
N GLN A 35 16.76 -7.56 3.66
CA GLN A 35 17.44 -6.26 3.54
C GLN A 35 18.21 -5.87 4.81
N SER A 36 18.03 -6.60 5.92
CA SER A 36 18.76 -6.43 7.16
C SER A 36 19.75 -7.58 7.36
N THR A 37 20.88 -7.30 7.99
CA THR A 37 21.90 -8.30 8.36
C THR A 37 22.06 -8.40 9.88
N ASP A 38 21.56 -7.41 10.61
CA ASP A 38 21.56 -7.32 12.06
C ASP A 38 20.18 -6.80 12.51
N PRO A 39 19.44 -7.58 13.33
CA PRO A 39 19.73 -8.96 13.81
C PRO A 39 19.80 -9.99 12.67
N PRO A 40 20.58 -11.07 12.83
CA PRO A 40 20.63 -12.16 11.85
C PRO A 40 19.32 -12.96 11.83
N LEU A 41 18.93 -13.45 10.65
CA LEU A 41 17.65 -14.16 10.44
C LEU A 41 17.45 -15.37 11.39
N ALA A 42 18.55 -16.04 11.75
CA ALA A 42 18.52 -17.17 12.67
C ALA A 42 17.95 -16.84 14.07
N GLU A 43 17.97 -15.57 14.46
CA GLU A 43 17.35 -15.15 15.72
C GLU A 43 15.81 -15.24 15.74
N MET A 44 15.18 -15.49 14.61
CA MET A 44 13.74 -15.78 14.59
C MET A 44 13.42 -17.17 15.15
N GLU A 45 14.36 -18.13 15.07
CA GLU A 45 14.14 -19.49 15.53
C GLU A 45 13.93 -19.56 17.04
N GLY A 46 12.95 -20.36 17.46
CA GLY A 46 12.53 -20.52 18.86
C GLY A 46 11.67 -19.39 19.40
N ARG A 47 11.42 -18.32 18.62
CA ARG A 47 10.53 -17.22 19.06
C ARG A 47 9.09 -17.49 18.70
N ALA A 48 8.17 -17.04 19.53
CA ALA A 48 6.74 -17.04 19.23
C ALA A 48 6.34 -15.73 18.54
N ILE A 49 5.33 -15.82 17.67
CA ILE A 49 4.68 -14.66 17.05
C ILE A 49 3.66 -14.11 18.06
N GLU A 50 3.87 -12.91 18.59
CA GLU A 50 2.98 -12.29 19.58
C GLU A 50 1.87 -11.47 18.92
N GLU A 51 2.16 -10.85 17.79
CA GLU A 51 1.22 -9.97 17.10
C GLU A 51 1.53 -9.84 15.62
N ILE A 52 0.48 -9.64 14.82
CA ILE A 52 0.59 -9.24 13.42
C ILE A 52 -0.23 -7.97 13.22
N TRP A 53 0.40 -6.94 12.66
CA TRP A 53 -0.26 -5.68 12.33
C TRP A 53 0.35 -5.05 11.08
N ARG A 54 -0.11 -3.88 10.72
CA ARG A 54 0.36 -3.10 9.59
C ARG A 54 0.91 -1.74 10.03
N ARG A 55 1.98 -1.29 9.38
CA ARG A 55 2.48 0.09 9.44
C ARG A 55 2.75 0.59 8.01
N GLY A 56 2.06 1.64 7.56
CA GLY A 56 2.14 2.09 6.16
C GLY A 56 1.75 0.99 5.19
N LYS A 57 2.69 0.59 4.33
CA LYS A 57 2.52 -0.53 3.39
C LYS A 57 3.35 -1.77 3.78
N TYR A 58 3.67 -1.89 5.06
CA TYR A 58 4.41 -3.01 5.61
C TYR A 58 3.50 -3.88 6.47
N LEU A 59 3.57 -5.19 6.30
CA LEU A 59 3.05 -6.18 7.21
C LEU A 59 4.12 -6.45 8.26
N LEU A 60 3.75 -6.46 9.53
CA LEU A 60 4.65 -6.54 10.67
C LEU A 60 4.29 -7.72 11.55
N PHE A 61 5.31 -8.41 12.03
CA PHE A 61 5.23 -9.50 13.00
C PHE A 61 6.06 -9.10 14.22
N ARG A 62 5.44 -9.03 15.40
CA ARG A 62 6.16 -8.93 16.66
C ARG A 62 6.48 -10.32 17.16
N LEU A 63 7.74 -10.54 17.52
CA LEU A 63 8.24 -11.81 18.02
C LEU A 63 8.62 -11.65 19.49
N THR A 64 8.52 -12.73 20.26
CA THR A 64 8.99 -12.75 21.65
C THR A 64 10.44 -12.28 21.74
N GLY A 65 10.75 -11.55 22.83
CA GLY A 65 12.07 -10.92 23.00
C GLY A 65 12.26 -9.62 22.22
N GLY A 66 11.17 -9.02 21.70
CA GLY A 66 11.16 -7.66 21.16
C GLY A 66 11.63 -7.54 19.71
N LEU A 67 11.88 -8.64 19.00
CA LEU A 67 12.18 -8.57 17.56
C LEU A 67 10.92 -8.31 16.73
N HIS A 68 11.13 -7.61 15.61
CA HIS A 68 10.09 -7.30 14.64
C HIS A 68 10.51 -7.76 13.25
N PHE A 69 9.65 -8.49 12.57
CA PHE A 69 9.85 -8.83 11.16
C PHE A 69 8.90 -8.02 10.29
N ALA A 70 9.43 -7.22 9.38
CA ALA A 70 8.68 -6.36 8.49
C ALA A 70 8.74 -6.87 7.05
N VAL A 71 7.61 -6.90 6.35
CA VAL A 71 7.51 -7.32 4.94
C VAL A 71 6.83 -6.25 4.12
N HIS A 72 7.44 -5.88 3.00
CA HIS A 72 6.83 -5.05 1.96
C HIS A 72 6.56 -5.92 0.72
N LEU A 73 5.28 -6.11 0.41
CA LEU A 73 4.83 -6.99 -0.67
C LEU A 73 5.04 -6.43 -2.08
N MET A 74 5.42 -5.16 -2.20
CA MET A 74 5.66 -4.48 -3.47
C MET A 74 4.47 -4.61 -4.44
N ARG A 75 4.71 -4.96 -5.73
CA ARG A 75 3.67 -4.96 -6.77
C ARG A 75 2.93 -6.28 -6.91
N ALA A 76 3.62 -7.39 -6.70
CA ALA A 76 3.12 -8.72 -7.04
C ALA A 76 3.37 -9.76 -5.93
N GLY A 77 3.82 -9.31 -4.75
CA GLY A 77 3.99 -10.17 -3.59
C GLY A 77 2.67 -10.42 -2.87
N TRP A 78 2.50 -11.59 -2.34
CA TRP A 78 1.38 -11.99 -1.50
C TRP A 78 1.82 -12.96 -0.42
N VAL A 79 0.98 -13.12 0.61
CA VAL A 79 1.25 -14.00 1.75
C VAL A 79 0.39 -15.24 1.62
N TRP A 80 1.01 -16.38 1.81
CA TRP A 80 0.37 -17.68 1.88
C TRP A 80 0.61 -18.33 3.25
N HIS A 81 -0.37 -19.05 3.75
CA HIS A 81 -0.26 -19.87 4.96
C HIS A 81 -0.90 -21.23 4.72
N GLY A 82 -0.23 -22.29 5.13
CA GLY A 82 -0.72 -23.67 5.02
C GLY A 82 0.35 -24.70 5.30
N ALA A 83 0.01 -25.98 5.11
CA ALA A 83 0.86 -27.10 5.48
C ALA A 83 2.22 -27.11 4.76
N SER A 84 3.28 -27.30 5.53
CA SER A 84 4.70 -27.30 5.06
C SER A 84 4.95 -28.37 4.00
N GLN A 85 4.20 -29.49 4.04
CA GLN A 85 4.32 -30.61 3.09
C GLN A 85 4.14 -30.22 1.61
N TYR A 86 3.46 -29.08 1.32
CA TYR A 86 3.31 -28.61 -0.07
C TYR A 86 4.58 -28.01 -0.66
N GLY A 87 5.68 -27.92 0.10
CA GLY A 87 6.97 -27.44 -0.36
C GLY A 87 6.96 -25.98 -0.84
N ALA A 88 8.14 -25.39 -0.86
CA ALA A 88 8.33 -24.06 -1.46
C ALA A 88 8.36 -24.16 -3.00
N THR A 89 7.77 -23.19 -3.69
CA THR A 89 7.79 -23.09 -5.15
C THR A 89 8.90 -22.14 -5.62
N LYS A 90 9.19 -22.12 -6.91
CA LYS A 90 10.12 -21.13 -7.52
C LYS A 90 9.68 -19.66 -7.30
N SER A 91 8.42 -19.44 -6.98
CA SER A 91 7.87 -18.12 -6.67
C SER A 91 7.94 -17.77 -5.19
N THR A 92 8.26 -18.73 -4.31
CA THR A 92 8.46 -18.46 -2.89
C THR A 92 9.78 -17.72 -2.69
N VAL A 93 9.72 -16.51 -2.12
CA VAL A 93 10.91 -15.69 -1.87
C VAL A 93 11.36 -15.73 -0.41
N PHE A 94 10.44 -16.08 0.49
CA PHE A 94 10.70 -16.21 1.92
C PHE A 94 9.74 -17.22 2.56
N ARG A 95 10.21 -17.94 3.58
CA ARG A 95 9.46 -18.96 4.33
C ARG A 95 9.73 -18.84 5.83
N ILE A 96 8.69 -18.97 6.62
CA ILE A 96 8.74 -19.19 8.07
C ILE A 96 8.06 -20.53 8.34
N GLU A 97 8.77 -21.46 8.96
CA GLU A 97 8.25 -22.76 9.43
C GLU A 97 7.71 -22.60 10.86
N LEU A 98 6.50 -23.10 11.11
CA LEU A 98 5.84 -23.03 12.41
C LEU A 98 5.83 -24.39 13.13
N ASP A 99 5.61 -24.37 14.44
CA ASP A 99 5.59 -25.54 15.30
C ASP A 99 4.38 -26.48 15.07
N ASP A 100 3.35 -26.00 14.40
CA ASP A 100 2.14 -26.76 14.07
C ASP A 100 2.20 -27.48 12.71
N GLY A 101 3.36 -27.44 12.04
CA GLY A 101 3.57 -28.06 10.73
C GLY A 101 3.06 -27.24 9.55
N ASN A 102 2.73 -25.96 9.78
CA ASN A 102 2.41 -25.01 8.72
C ASN A 102 3.58 -24.06 8.43
N ASP A 103 3.52 -23.41 7.27
CA ASP A 103 4.42 -22.34 6.86
C ASP A 103 3.65 -21.04 6.65
N ILE A 104 4.35 -19.93 6.92
CA ILE A 104 4.03 -18.64 6.32
C ILE A 104 5.00 -18.42 5.16
N ARG A 105 4.50 -18.12 3.98
CA ARG A 105 5.34 -17.89 2.79
C ARG A 105 5.03 -16.52 2.18
N VAL A 106 6.09 -15.80 1.81
CA VAL A 106 5.98 -14.66 0.92
C VAL A 106 6.25 -15.18 -0.49
N ILE A 107 5.29 -14.96 -1.35
CA ILE A 107 5.32 -15.46 -2.74
C ILE A 107 5.27 -14.26 -3.67
N GLU A 108 6.05 -14.28 -4.73
CA GLU A 108 6.03 -13.29 -5.78
C GLU A 108 6.23 -13.97 -7.14
N ALA A 109 5.22 -13.89 -8.00
CA ALA A 109 5.33 -14.34 -9.38
C ALA A 109 6.11 -13.33 -10.24
N GLY A 110 6.77 -13.80 -11.30
CA GLY A 110 7.46 -12.94 -12.26
C GLY A 110 8.89 -12.55 -11.84
N PHE A 111 9.51 -11.70 -12.65
CA PHE A 111 10.88 -11.22 -12.51
C PHE A 111 10.95 -9.74 -12.93
N PRO A 112 11.76 -8.86 -12.30
CA PRO A 112 12.55 -9.16 -11.08
C PRO A 112 11.70 -9.30 -9.83
N LYS A 113 12.23 -10.01 -8.80
CA LYS A 113 11.62 -10.09 -7.47
C LYS A 113 11.84 -8.78 -6.73
N LEU A 114 10.76 -8.13 -6.31
CA LEU A 114 10.77 -6.81 -5.69
C LEU A 114 10.41 -6.82 -4.21
N THR A 115 9.71 -7.86 -3.73
CA THR A 115 9.36 -8.01 -2.31
C THR A 115 10.58 -7.93 -1.42
N ARG A 116 10.44 -7.30 -0.25
CA ARG A 116 11.53 -7.07 0.70
C ARG A 116 11.10 -7.38 2.12
N GLY A 117 12.03 -7.91 2.90
CA GLY A 117 11.87 -8.20 4.32
C GLY A 117 13.01 -7.63 5.15
N TRP A 118 12.72 -7.31 6.39
CA TRP A 118 13.67 -6.79 7.39
C TRP A 118 13.40 -7.45 8.73
N LEU A 119 14.44 -7.94 9.38
CA LEU A 119 14.41 -8.26 10.81
C LEU A 119 14.97 -7.06 11.57
N LEU A 120 14.24 -6.57 12.57
CA LEU A 120 14.49 -5.30 13.24
C LEU A 120 14.45 -5.50 14.75
N SER A 121 15.29 -4.77 15.48
CA SER A 121 15.27 -4.76 16.96
C SER A 121 14.15 -3.86 17.52
N SER A 122 13.53 -3.03 16.69
CA SER A 122 12.42 -2.14 17.08
C SER A 122 11.51 -1.84 15.88
N SER A 123 10.22 -1.59 16.13
CA SER A 123 9.22 -1.27 15.12
C SER A 123 9.32 0.13 14.51
N ASP A 124 10.25 0.96 14.97
CA ASP A 124 10.51 2.32 14.46
C ASP A 124 11.81 2.43 13.66
N GLN A 125 12.49 1.31 13.40
CA GLN A 125 13.77 1.24 12.69
C GLN A 125 13.63 0.92 11.19
N GLY A 126 14.75 0.96 10.50
CA GLY A 126 14.89 0.58 9.10
C GLY A 126 13.92 1.35 8.20
N PRO A 127 13.15 0.66 7.35
CA PRO A 127 12.23 1.31 6.41
C PRO A 127 11.03 1.97 7.09
N LEU A 128 10.80 1.72 8.38
CA LEU A 128 9.66 2.23 9.14
C LEU A 128 9.92 3.60 9.76
N SER A 129 11.19 3.96 10.02
CA SER A 129 11.59 5.19 10.70
C SER A 129 11.23 6.48 9.96
N GLY A 130 11.09 6.41 8.64
CA GLY A 130 10.76 7.57 7.81
C GLY A 130 9.30 7.68 7.40
N LEU A 131 8.43 6.83 7.93
CA LEU A 131 7.01 6.83 7.56
C LEU A 131 6.24 7.97 8.23
N GLY A 132 5.39 8.61 7.43
CA GLY A 132 4.48 9.68 7.88
C GLY A 132 3.38 9.19 8.83
N VAL A 133 2.39 10.05 9.04
CA VAL A 133 1.26 9.75 9.93
C VAL A 133 0.40 8.60 9.41
N GLU A 134 -0.10 7.76 10.32
CA GLU A 134 -1.09 6.73 10.01
C GLU A 134 -2.48 7.35 9.87
N PRO A 135 -3.12 7.23 8.71
CA PRO A 135 -4.39 7.92 8.45
C PRO A 135 -5.61 7.32 9.19
N LEU A 136 -5.46 6.14 9.79
CA LEU A 136 -6.47 5.54 10.67
C LEU A 136 -6.12 5.62 12.16
N GLY A 137 -4.95 6.17 12.51
CA GLY A 137 -4.49 6.32 13.89
C GLY A 137 -4.96 7.62 14.53
N GLU A 138 -4.97 7.66 15.86
CA GLU A 138 -5.38 8.83 16.66
C GLU A 138 -4.56 10.10 16.36
N GLY A 139 -3.30 9.93 15.94
CA GLY A 139 -2.43 11.05 15.55
C GLY A 139 -2.80 11.73 14.21
N PHE A 140 -3.81 11.26 13.47
CA PHE A 140 -4.27 11.87 12.22
C PHE A 140 -5.34 12.92 12.48
N THR A 141 -4.99 14.01 13.16
CA THR A 141 -5.90 15.12 13.44
C THR A 141 -6.01 16.09 12.26
N LEU A 142 -7.05 16.92 12.23
CA LEU A 142 -7.23 17.96 11.21
C LEU A 142 -6.06 18.94 11.20
N GLU A 143 -5.59 19.36 12.38
CA GLU A 143 -4.47 20.28 12.53
C GLU A 143 -3.18 19.70 11.93
N ARG A 144 -2.91 18.42 12.23
CA ARG A 144 -1.73 17.74 11.69
C ARG A 144 -1.82 17.56 10.17
N PHE A 145 -2.99 17.20 9.66
CA PHE A 145 -3.22 17.09 8.22
C PHE A 145 -3.11 18.45 7.52
N ALA A 146 -3.72 19.50 8.08
CA ALA A 146 -3.59 20.86 7.57
C ALA A 146 -2.12 21.31 7.52
N ALA A 147 -1.32 21.01 8.55
CA ALA A 147 0.12 21.32 8.56
C ALA A 147 0.90 20.53 7.47
N ILE A 148 0.48 19.29 7.16
CA ILE A 148 1.06 18.50 6.08
C ILE A 148 0.76 19.12 4.70
N VAL A 149 -0.42 19.69 4.50
CA VAL A 149 -0.90 20.17 3.21
C VAL A 149 -0.54 21.64 2.96
N SER A 150 -0.62 22.47 4.00
CA SER A 150 -0.46 23.93 3.91
C SER A 150 0.89 24.35 3.31
N GLY A 151 0.85 25.33 2.42
CA GLY A 151 2.03 25.92 1.80
C GLY A 151 2.78 25.03 0.79
N LYS A 152 2.40 23.77 0.61
CA LYS A 152 3.08 22.88 -0.33
C LYS A 152 2.68 23.16 -1.78
N ARG A 153 3.64 23.53 -2.60
CA ARG A 153 3.49 23.73 -4.06
C ARG A 153 3.59 22.40 -4.82
N ARG A 154 2.85 21.38 -4.34
CA ARG A 154 2.74 20.06 -4.97
C ARG A 154 1.27 19.73 -5.21
N GLN A 155 0.98 18.93 -6.23
CA GLN A 155 -0.37 18.43 -6.46
C GLN A 155 -0.81 17.58 -5.28
N ILE A 156 -2.08 17.72 -4.89
CA ILE A 156 -2.62 17.07 -3.68
C ILE A 156 -2.51 15.54 -3.76
N LYS A 157 -2.72 14.94 -4.93
CA LYS A 157 -2.51 13.50 -5.11
C LYS A 157 -1.08 13.07 -4.75
N LYS A 158 -0.06 13.83 -5.14
CA LYS A 158 1.34 13.55 -4.83
C LYS A 158 1.66 13.65 -3.33
N ILE A 159 0.89 14.43 -2.58
CA ILE A 159 1.00 14.50 -1.12
C ILE A 159 0.37 13.26 -0.48
N LEU A 160 -0.82 12.86 -0.95
CA LEU A 160 -1.51 11.68 -0.43
C LEU A 160 -0.71 10.38 -0.57
N VAL A 161 0.02 10.21 -1.68
CA VAL A 161 0.81 8.99 -1.94
C VAL A 161 2.22 9.03 -1.37
N ASP A 162 2.64 10.15 -0.80
CA ASP A 162 3.98 10.32 -0.20
C ASP A 162 4.03 9.64 1.17
N GLN A 163 4.67 8.48 1.22
CA GLN A 163 4.73 7.65 2.43
C GLN A 163 5.43 8.32 3.61
N LYS A 164 6.24 9.36 3.36
CA LYS A 164 6.89 10.18 4.41
C LYS A 164 5.94 11.21 5.02
N LEU A 165 4.82 11.51 4.37
CA LEU A 165 3.81 12.44 4.83
C LEU A 165 2.61 11.71 5.42
N ILE A 166 2.03 10.77 4.66
CA ILE A 166 0.87 9.95 5.04
C ILE A 166 1.18 8.50 4.65
N ALA A 167 1.26 7.63 5.63
CA ALA A 167 1.62 6.26 5.39
C ALA A 167 0.44 5.41 4.87
N GLY A 168 0.69 4.46 3.99
CA GLY A 168 -0.26 3.44 3.57
C GLY A 168 -1.12 3.77 2.35
N ILE A 169 -1.36 5.04 2.03
CA ILE A 169 -2.12 5.44 0.84
C ILE A 169 -1.25 5.25 -0.41
N GLY A 170 -1.84 4.66 -1.44
CA GLY A 170 -1.18 4.52 -2.74
C GLY A 170 -2.03 5.09 -3.87
N ASN A 171 -1.77 4.58 -5.08
CA ASN A 171 -2.39 5.13 -6.28
C ASN A 171 -3.90 4.89 -6.32
N ALA A 172 -4.34 3.68 -5.96
CA ALA A 172 -5.75 3.33 -6.03
C ALA A 172 -6.58 4.14 -5.03
N TYR A 173 -6.20 4.12 -3.77
CA TYR A 173 -6.99 4.83 -2.76
C TYR A 173 -6.81 6.35 -2.80
N SER A 174 -5.73 6.89 -3.35
CA SER A 174 -5.66 8.34 -3.59
C SER A 174 -6.70 8.82 -4.61
N ASP A 175 -7.03 8.03 -5.64
CA ASP A 175 -8.08 8.36 -6.61
C ASP A 175 -9.46 8.32 -5.92
N GLU A 176 -9.75 7.26 -5.14
CA GLU A 176 -11.01 7.12 -4.40
C GLU A 176 -11.24 8.22 -3.36
N ILE A 177 -10.18 8.58 -2.62
CA ILE A 177 -10.21 9.64 -1.61
C ILE A 177 -10.50 11.00 -2.27
N LEU A 178 -9.83 11.32 -3.38
CA LEU A 178 -10.05 12.58 -4.09
C LEU A 178 -11.43 12.63 -4.75
N PHE A 179 -11.94 11.49 -5.22
CA PHE A 179 -13.32 11.38 -5.70
C PHE A 179 -14.33 11.63 -4.57
N GLU A 180 -14.11 11.03 -3.39
CA GLU A 180 -14.96 11.25 -2.22
C GLU A 180 -14.96 12.71 -1.80
N ALA A 181 -13.78 13.30 -1.70
CA ALA A 181 -13.61 14.70 -1.33
C ALA A 181 -14.06 15.71 -2.42
N ARG A 182 -14.46 15.24 -3.62
CA ARG A 182 -14.81 16.06 -4.78
C ARG A 182 -13.71 17.07 -5.15
N LEU A 183 -12.46 16.60 -5.10
CA LEU A 183 -11.28 17.41 -5.41
C LEU A 183 -10.58 16.88 -6.66
N SER A 184 -10.22 17.80 -7.55
CA SER A 184 -9.39 17.46 -8.70
C SER A 184 -8.04 16.93 -8.25
N PRO A 185 -7.56 15.78 -8.79
CA PRO A 185 -6.24 15.21 -8.46
C PRO A 185 -5.09 16.15 -8.90
N PHE A 186 -5.37 17.12 -9.75
CA PHE A 186 -4.42 18.08 -10.30
C PHE A 186 -4.27 19.35 -9.47
N ARG A 187 -5.18 19.61 -8.53
CA ARG A 187 -5.12 20.77 -7.63
C ARG A 187 -3.82 20.80 -6.85
N TYR A 188 -3.23 21.96 -6.75
CA TYR A 188 -2.08 22.20 -5.89
C TYR A 188 -2.52 22.37 -4.45
N ALA A 189 -1.81 21.76 -3.52
CA ALA A 189 -2.20 21.75 -2.12
C ALA A 189 -2.32 23.15 -1.50
N HIS A 190 -1.42 24.06 -1.86
CA HIS A 190 -1.46 25.46 -1.37
C HIS A 190 -2.66 26.27 -1.86
N THR A 191 -3.43 25.79 -2.83
CA THR A 191 -4.65 26.46 -3.34
C THR A 191 -5.93 25.94 -2.69
N LEU A 192 -5.83 24.95 -1.79
CA LEU A 192 -7.00 24.41 -1.11
C LEU A 192 -7.46 25.37 -0.01
N SER A 193 -8.76 25.64 0.04
CA SER A 193 -9.39 26.37 1.14
C SER A 193 -9.43 25.51 2.42
N PRO A 194 -9.57 26.13 3.61
CA PRO A 194 -9.74 25.38 4.86
C PRO A 194 -10.88 24.35 4.80
N ALA A 195 -12.01 24.69 4.19
CA ALA A 195 -13.15 23.78 4.01
C ALA A 195 -12.82 22.57 3.10
N GLU A 196 -12.01 22.77 2.06
CA GLU A 196 -11.53 21.68 1.19
C GLU A 196 -10.53 20.78 1.91
N ILE A 197 -9.66 21.35 2.74
CA ILE A 197 -8.72 20.58 3.57
C ILE A 197 -9.49 19.71 4.58
N GLU A 198 -10.47 20.29 5.26
CA GLU A 198 -11.30 19.54 6.22
C GLU A 198 -12.10 18.43 5.53
N ARG A 199 -12.70 18.69 4.38
CA ARG A 199 -13.42 17.69 3.59
C ARG A 199 -12.51 16.54 3.15
N LEU A 200 -11.29 16.85 2.71
CA LEU A 200 -10.30 15.85 2.32
C LEU A 200 -9.82 15.05 3.53
N TRP A 201 -9.57 15.70 4.66
CA TRP A 201 -9.19 15.03 5.91
C TRP A 201 -10.25 14.01 6.35
N ARG A 202 -11.54 14.35 6.28
CA ARG A 202 -12.66 13.43 6.61
C ARG A 202 -12.75 12.28 5.61
N ALA A 203 -12.59 12.55 4.32
CA ALA A 203 -12.69 11.55 3.26
C ALA A 203 -11.60 10.47 3.36
N ILE A 204 -10.41 10.80 3.87
CA ILE A 204 -9.30 9.83 3.97
C ILE A 204 -9.67 8.62 4.83
N PRO A 205 -9.97 8.75 6.13
CA PRO A 205 -10.31 7.59 6.96
C PRO A 205 -11.65 6.96 6.55
N GLU A 206 -12.60 7.72 6.03
CA GLU A 206 -13.88 7.20 5.55
C GLU A 206 -13.69 6.20 4.40
N VAL A 207 -12.96 6.60 3.37
CA VAL A 207 -12.68 5.74 2.20
C VAL A 207 -11.84 4.53 2.58
N LEU A 208 -10.84 4.70 3.44
CA LEU A 208 -10.00 3.59 3.85
C LEU A 208 -10.76 2.55 4.67
N ARG A 209 -11.61 2.97 5.62
CA ARG A 209 -12.47 2.05 6.40
C ARG A 209 -13.52 1.37 5.52
N TRP A 210 -14.15 2.12 4.63
CA TRP A 210 -15.05 1.55 3.63
C TRP A 210 -14.36 0.47 2.81
N ALA A 211 -13.15 0.74 2.30
CA ALA A 211 -12.40 -0.23 1.52
C ALA A 211 -12.04 -1.49 2.31
N ILE A 212 -11.62 -1.36 3.58
CA ILE A 212 -11.36 -2.50 4.47
C ILE A 212 -12.62 -3.37 4.59
N SER A 213 -13.78 -2.75 4.82
CA SER A 213 -15.06 -3.46 4.92
C SER A 213 -15.43 -4.19 3.63
N GLU A 214 -15.25 -3.53 2.47
CA GLU A 214 -15.55 -4.10 1.15
C GLU A 214 -14.63 -5.27 0.80
N ILE A 215 -13.33 -5.16 1.08
CA ILE A 215 -12.38 -6.26 0.89
C ILE A 215 -12.76 -7.43 1.79
N LYS A 216 -12.95 -7.18 3.10
CA LYS A 216 -13.30 -8.23 4.05
C LYS A 216 -14.57 -8.97 3.68
N ALA A 217 -15.61 -8.26 3.21
CA ALA A 217 -16.86 -8.85 2.76
C ALA A 217 -16.68 -9.79 1.55
N ARG A 218 -15.71 -9.52 0.66
CA ARG A 218 -15.45 -10.31 -0.55
C ARG A 218 -14.49 -11.47 -0.34
N VAL A 219 -13.45 -11.25 0.44
CA VAL A 219 -12.41 -12.28 0.64
C VAL A 219 -12.67 -13.18 1.85
N GLY A 220 -13.58 -12.76 2.75
CA GLY A 220 -13.85 -13.47 4.00
C GLY A 220 -12.58 -13.58 4.84
N ASP A 221 -12.34 -14.78 5.41
CA ASP A 221 -11.15 -15.06 6.21
C ASP A 221 -9.94 -15.50 5.35
N GLY A 222 -10.07 -15.53 4.01
CA GLY A 222 -9.01 -15.98 3.10
C GLY A 222 -7.80 -15.05 3.06
N LEU A 223 -6.64 -15.65 2.71
CA LEU A 223 -5.49 -14.91 2.21
C LEU A 223 -5.57 -14.93 0.68
N TYR A 224 -5.39 -13.79 0.04
CA TYR A 224 -5.63 -13.63 -1.40
C TYR A 224 -4.37 -13.18 -2.13
N GLN A 225 -4.26 -13.62 -3.39
CA GLN A 225 -3.11 -13.37 -4.24
C GLN A 225 -3.22 -12.02 -4.97
N GLU A 226 -4.41 -11.65 -5.40
CA GLU A 226 -4.66 -10.44 -6.17
C GLU A 226 -5.49 -9.46 -5.35
N GLU A 227 -5.16 -8.16 -5.43
CA GLU A 227 -5.93 -7.14 -4.72
C GLU A 227 -7.38 -7.09 -5.23
N GLU A 228 -8.34 -7.19 -4.30
CA GLU A 228 -9.75 -7.03 -4.61
C GLU A 228 -10.03 -5.55 -4.91
N ARG A 229 -10.39 -5.24 -6.14
CA ARG A 229 -10.60 -3.88 -6.65
C ARG A 229 -11.93 -3.68 -7.36
N SER A 230 -12.76 -4.73 -7.45
CA SER A 230 -14.03 -4.70 -8.20
C SER A 230 -15.01 -3.65 -7.68
N PHE A 231 -14.93 -3.32 -6.38
CA PHE A 231 -15.79 -2.36 -5.71
C PHE A 231 -15.37 -0.88 -5.90
N LEU A 232 -14.17 -0.61 -6.39
CA LEU A 232 -13.68 0.76 -6.54
C LEU A 232 -14.57 1.58 -7.50
N ARG A 233 -14.74 2.86 -7.16
CA ARG A 233 -15.67 3.77 -7.81
C ARG A 233 -15.09 4.47 -9.04
N VAL A 234 -13.80 4.82 -9.00
CA VAL A 234 -13.11 5.52 -10.09
C VAL A 234 -11.82 4.84 -10.51
N HIS A 235 -11.02 4.33 -9.59
CA HIS A 235 -9.74 3.72 -9.95
C HIS A 235 -9.92 2.46 -10.81
N GLY A 236 -9.23 2.41 -11.96
CA GLY A 236 -9.35 1.32 -12.94
C GLY A 236 -10.68 1.30 -13.71
N ARG A 237 -11.45 2.41 -13.69
CA ARG A 237 -12.77 2.49 -14.32
C ARG A 237 -12.85 3.49 -15.47
N ALA A 238 -11.73 3.83 -16.08
CA ALA A 238 -11.70 4.73 -17.23
C ALA A 238 -12.74 4.37 -18.29
N GLY A 239 -13.47 5.36 -18.79
CA GLY A 239 -14.56 5.20 -19.76
C GLY A 239 -15.88 4.65 -19.20
N LYS A 240 -15.91 4.08 -17.99
CA LYS A 240 -17.16 3.63 -17.33
C LYS A 240 -17.93 4.81 -16.74
N PRO A 241 -19.28 4.70 -16.60
CA PRO A 241 -20.05 5.78 -16.01
C PRO A 241 -19.70 6.00 -14.53
N CYS A 242 -19.60 7.26 -14.15
CA CYS A 242 -19.43 7.66 -12.75
C CYS A 242 -20.65 7.22 -11.92
N PRO A 243 -20.47 6.58 -10.76
CA PRO A 243 -21.59 6.13 -9.93
C PRO A 243 -22.42 7.27 -9.31
N ARG A 244 -21.90 8.54 -9.33
CA ARG A 244 -22.62 9.71 -8.80
C ARG A 244 -23.37 10.52 -9.86
N CYS A 245 -22.81 10.64 -11.08
CA CYS A 245 -23.35 11.57 -12.08
C CYS A 245 -23.39 11.01 -13.50
N SER A 246 -23.04 9.75 -13.69
CA SER A 246 -23.00 9.04 -14.97
C SER A 246 -22.01 9.59 -16.02
N THR A 247 -21.30 10.68 -15.76
CA THR A 247 -20.21 11.17 -16.63
C THR A 247 -19.15 10.10 -16.76
N PRO A 248 -18.59 9.83 -17.95
CA PRO A 248 -17.50 8.86 -18.11
C PRO A 248 -16.28 9.22 -17.25
N ILE A 249 -15.73 8.22 -16.53
CA ILE A 249 -14.49 8.38 -15.76
C ILE A 249 -13.35 8.68 -16.72
N GLY A 250 -12.61 9.75 -16.44
CA GLY A 250 -11.40 10.13 -17.17
C GLY A 250 -10.16 9.45 -16.62
N GLU A 251 -9.15 9.27 -17.47
CA GLU A 251 -7.84 8.75 -17.11
C GLU A 251 -6.74 9.64 -17.67
N VAL A 252 -5.71 9.92 -16.88
CA VAL A 252 -4.45 10.51 -17.35
C VAL A 252 -3.26 9.84 -16.68
N LEU A 253 -2.10 9.91 -17.33
CA LEU A 253 -0.82 9.57 -16.73
C LEU A 253 -0.24 10.81 -16.04
N LEU A 254 -0.20 10.81 -14.71
CA LEU A 254 0.41 11.86 -13.91
C LEU A 254 1.76 11.37 -13.38
N SER A 255 2.85 11.91 -13.91
CA SER A 255 4.22 11.49 -13.54
C SER A 255 4.42 9.96 -13.65
N GLY A 256 3.91 9.36 -14.73
CA GLY A 256 4.02 7.92 -14.98
C GLY A 256 3.05 7.03 -14.20
N GLN A 257 2.19 7.61 -13.37
CA GLN A 257 1.15 6.88 -12.65
C GLN A 257 -0.23 7.16 -13.26
N ARG A 258 -1.02 6.11 -13.46
CA ARG A 258 -2.42 6.23 -13.83
C ARG A 258 -3.16 7.04 -12.76
N THR A 259 -4.00 7.96 -13.19
CA THR A 259 -4.87 8.76 -12.34
C THR A 259 -6.26 8.73 -12.93
N ASP A 260 -7.20 8.15 -12.21
CA ASP A 260 -8.59 8.02 -12.61
C ASP A 260 -9.45 8.99 -11.80
N PHE A 261 -10.39 9.67 -12.47
CA PHE A 261 -11.22 10.71 -11.85
C PHE A 261 -12.52 10.92 -12.61
N CYS A 262 -13.55 11.46 -11.93
CA CYS A 262 -14.74 11.95 -12.59
C CYS A 262 -14.56 13.44 -12.92
N PRO A 263 -14.52 13.85 -14.21
CA PRO A 263 -14.33 15.27 -14.55
C PRO A 263 -15.39 16.18 -13.94
N HIS A 264 -16.64 15.77 -13.96
CA HIS A 264 -17.75 16.55 -13.42
C HIS A 264 -17.74 16.64 -11.90
N CYS A 265 -17.68 15.50 -11.19
CA CYS A 265 -17.77 15.50 -9.71
C CYS A 265 -16.55 16.11 -9.03
N GLN A 266 -15.39 16.10 -9.68
CA GLN A 266 -14.13 16.62 -9.15
C GLN A 266 -13.71 17.96 -9.75
N HIS A 267 -14.60 18.60 -10.54
CA HIS A 267 -14.40 19.92 -11.13
C HIS A 267 -13.08 20.03 -11.91
N VAL A 268 -12.88 19.13 -12.87
CA VAL A 268 -11.71 19.11 -13.73
C VAL A 268 -12.08 19.78 -15.06
N ASP A 269 -11.92 21.08 -15.12
CA ASP A 269 -12.26 21.87 -16.31
C ASP A 269 -11.19 21.77 -17.39
N GLU A 270 -9.91 21.64 -16.98
CA GLU A 270 -8.77 21.47 -17.88
C GLU A 270 -7.88 20.31 -17.44
N LEU A 271 -7.49 19.48 -18.38
CA LEU A 271 -6.48 18.44 -18.13
C LEU A 271 -5.09 19.07 -18.08
N PRO A 272 -4.19 18.62 -17.18
CA PRO A 272 -2.82 19.08 -17.22
C PRO A 272 -2.21 18.75 -18.58
N PRO A 273 -1.30 19.60 -19.11
CA PRO A 273 -0.61 19.31 -20.36
C PRO A 273 0.04 17.93 -20.27
N ARG A 274 -0.12 17.11 -21.32
CA ARG A 274 0.53 15.79 -21.39
C ARG A 274 2.02 16.03 -21.17
N SER A 275 2.59 15.43 -20.13
CA SER A 275 4.04 15.43 -19.91
C SER A 275 4.67 14.81 -21.16
N GLY A 276 5.41 15.63 -21.93
CA GLY A 276 5.80 15.37 -23.30
C GLY A 276 6.39 13.97 -23.53
N SER A 277 5.96 13.33 -24.59
CA SER A 277 6.79 12.41 -25.36
C SER A 277 8.14 13.10 -25.56
N ARG A 278 9.22 12.47 -25.11
CA ARG A 278 10.58 12.92 -25.44
C ARG A 278 10.64 13.09 -26.95
N GLY A 279 10.93 14.34 -27.37
CA GLY A 279 10.91 14.76 -28.75
C GLY A 279 11.58 13.77 -29.67
N ASP A 280 10.88 13.55 -30.76
CA ASP A 280 11.42 13.09 -32.04
C ASP A 280 12.70 13.88 -32.33
N ARG A 281 13.84 13.23 -32.15
CA ARG A 281 15.13 13.78 -32.58
C ARG A 281 15.12 13.71 -34.07
N GLY A 282 14.72 14.82 -34.68
CA GLY A 282 14.79 15.01 -36.11
C GLY A 282 16.08 14.44 -36.69
N THR A 283 15.90 13.57 -37.65
CA THR A 283 16.92 13.16 -38.62
C THR A 283 17.52 14.43 -39.23
N LYS A 284 18.75 14.77 -38.84
CA LYS A 284 19.55 15.74 -39.60
C LYS A 284 20.01 15.04 -40.85
N ASP A 285 19.35 15.31 -41.96
CA ASP A 285 19.92 15.16 -43.28
C ASP A 285 21.24 15.94 -43.32
N LYS A 286 22.30 15.26 -43.64
CA LYS A 286 23.58 15.86 -44.05
C LYS A 286 23.61 15.91 -45.59
N PRO A 287 24.11 17.01 -46.15
CA PRO A 287 24.30 17.17 -47.60
C PRO A 287 25.31 16.21 -48.20
#